data_1e1c89e5812ff7675ffeb67398f77820
#
_entry.id   1e1c89e5812ff7675ffeb67398f77820
#
_cell.length_a   1.000
_cell.length_b   1.000
_cell.length_c   1.000
_cell.angle_alpha   90.00
_cell.angle_beta   90.00
_cell.angle_gamma   90.00
#
_symmetry.space_group_name_H-M   'P 1'
#
loop_
_entity.id
_entity.type
_entity.pdbx_description
1 polymer ?
#
loop_
_entity_poly.entity_id
_entity_poly.type
_entity_poly.pdbx_seq_one_letter_code
_entity_poly.pdbx_strand_id
1 'polypeptide(L)'
;MGEIKKPDIEKGWYDALRQEFESSYFAGIKTFLIEEKRQYVVYPPSPLIFNAFNRTPFDKVKVVILGQDPYHNVGQAHGLAFSVPTGIQPPPSLQNIFKELHTDIGMPIPQNGNLEKWADEGVLLLNASLTVRANIAASHAKIGWQQFTDAAIRALSAKKEHLVFLLWGNYAIAKESLIDHSKHLILKTVHPSPLSASRGFFGCRHFSKTNEYLINNGIAPVKWDVIV
;
A
#
# COMPACT_ATOMS: atom_id res chain seq x y z
N MET A 1 23.87 23.71 10.94
CA MET A 1 23.05 22.81 10.08
C MET A 1 22.81 21.56 10.90
N GLY A 2 21.59 21.35 11.43
CA GLY A 2 21.28 20.13 12.18
C GLY A 2 21.33 18.93 11.22
N GLU A 3 21.98 17.85 11.65
CA GLU A 3 21.95 16.59 10.92
C GLU A 3 20.52 16.22 10.56
N ILE A 4 20.25 16.05 9.26
CA ILE A 4 18.96 15.55 8.78
C ILE A 4 18.87 14.11 9.26
N LYS A 5 18.16 13.89 10.37
CA LYS A 5 17.96 12.53 10.91
C LYS A 5 17.40 11.64 9.80
N LYS A 6 18.13 10.57 9.49
CA LYS A 6 17.75 9.56 8.51
C LYS A 6 16.33 9.07 8.82
N PRO A 7 15.41 8.95 7.83
CA PRO A 7 14.10 8.37 8.06
C PRO A 7 14.24 6.90 8.50
N ASP A 8 13.34 6.46 9.38
CA ASP A 8 13.27 5.07 9.80
C ASP A 8 12.54 4.25 8.73
N ILE A 9 13.32 3.85 7.72
CA ILE A 9 12.86 3.06 6.57
C ILE A 9 13.89 1.97 6.25
N GLU A 10 13.40 0.82 5.75
CA GLU A 10 14.24 -0.30 5.37
C GLU A 10 15.34 0.12 4.37
N LYS A 11 16.52 -0.49 4.49
CA LYS A 11 17.74 -0.05 3.80
C LYS A 11 17.60 -0.05 2.27
N GLY A 12 17.03 -1.09 1.68
CA GLY A 12 16.85 -1.19 0.22
C GLY A 12 15.95 -0.07 -0.31
N TRP A 13 14.88 0.26 0.42
CA TRP A 13 14.02 1.40 0.10
C TRP A 13 14.74 2.74 0.27
N TYR A 14 15.52 2.90 1.34
CA TYR A 14 16.30 4.12 1.51
C TYR A 14 17.26 4.33 0.35
N ASP A 15 17.98 3.28 -0.07
CA ASP A 15 18.93 3.36 -1.17
C ASP A 15 18.23 3.63 -2.51
N ALA A 16 17.05 3.03 -2.72
CA ALA A 16 16.24 3.23 -3.94
C ALA A 16 15.65 4.64 -4.05
N LEU A 17 15.33 5.29 -2.92
CA LEU A 17 14.63 6.57 -2.83
C LEU A 17 15.48 7.70 -2.25
N ARG A 18 16.81 7.53 -2.22
CA ARG A 18 17.74 8.52 -1.61
C ARG A 18 17.50 9.93 -2.11
N GLN A 19 17.36 10.12 -3.43
CA GLN A 19 17.17 11.45 -4.04
C GLN A 19 15.85 12.11 -3.57
N GLU A 20 14.83 11.30 -3.32
CA GLU A 20 13.54 11.79 -2.81
C GLU A 20 13.70 12.32 -1.38
N PHE A 21 14.42 11.61 -0.51
CA PHE A 21 14.68 12.05 0.87
C PHE A 21 15.51 13.32 0.97
N GLU A 22 16.37 13.57 -0.02
CA GLU A 22 17.23 14.75 -0.11
C GLU A 22 16.55 15.94 -0.81
N SER A 23 15.34 15.73 -1.34
CA SER A 23 14.59 16.74 -2.09
C SER A 23 13.95 17.81 -1.22
N SER A 24 13.72 18.99 -1.80
CA SER A 24 13.04 20.11 -1.14
C SER A 24 11.57 19.79 -0.83
N TYR A 25 10.88 19.04 -1.70
CA TYR A 25 9.49 18.68 -1.42
C TYR A 25 9.37 17.74 -0.22
N PHE A 26 10.32 16.80 -0.03
CA PHE A 26 10.31 15.92 1.13
C PHE A 26 10.61 16.69 2.43
N ALA A 27 11.52 17.67 2.38
CA ALA A 27 11.71 18.60 3.48
C ALA A 27 10.42 19.37 3.80
N GLY A 28 9.68 19.79 2.76
CA GLY A 28 8.35 20.41 2.90
C GLY A 28 7.34 19.50 3.61
N ILE A 29 7.26 18.20 3.27
CA ILE A 29 6.42 17.21 3.97
C ILE A 29 6.77 17.16 5.46
N LYS A 30 8.07 17.08 5.79
CA LYS A 30 8.53 17.03 7.20
C LYS A 30 8.11 18.27 7.97
N THR A 31 8.34 19.47 7.41
CA THR A 31 7.94 20.73 8.02
C THR A 31 6.43 20.79 8.24
N PHE A 32 5.64 20.45 7.22
CA PHE A 32 4.19 20.40 7.33
C PHE A 32 3.74 19.46 8.46
N LEU A 33 4.28 18.24 8.53
CA LEU A 33 3.88 17.27 9.55
C LEU A 33 4.27 17.68 10.98
N ILE A 34 5.36 18.42 11.14
CA ILE A 34 5.75 18.96 12.45
C ILE A 34 4.71 20.00 12.93
N GLU A 35 4.31 20.91 12.05
CA GLU A 35 3.29 21.94 12.40
C GLU A 35 1.91 21.31 12.58
N GLU A 36 1.54 20.40 11.70
CA GLU A 36 0.26 19.68 11.73
C GLU A 36 0.04 18.96 13.07
N LYS A 37 1.07 18.23 13.54
CA LYS A 37 1.01 17.48 14.80
C LYS A 37 0.97 18.34 16.06
N ARG A 38 1.26 19.64 15.97
CA ARG A 38 1.09 20.58 17.10
C ARG A 38 -0.37 20.88 17.36
N GLN A 39 -1.22 20.76 16.35
CA GLN A 39 -2.62 21.18 16.41
C GLN A 39 -3.61 20.02 16.25
N TYR A 40 -3.20 18.96 15.56
CA TYR A 40 -4.08 17.87 15.16
C TYR A 40 -3.46 16.49 15.41
N VAL A 41 -4.33 15.52 15.61
CA VAL A 41 -3.93 14.10 15.57
C VAL A 41 -3.73 13.68 14.11
N VAL A 42 -2.60 13.06 13.83
CA VAL A 42 -2.22 12.57 12.50
C VAL A 42 -2.07 11.05 12.53
N TYR A 43 -2.66 10.38 11.57
CA TYR A 43 -2.56 8.93 11.39
C TYR A 43 -1.73 8.57 10.15
N PRO A 44 -1.07 7.39 10.16
CA PRO A 44 -0.81 6.54 11.32
C PRO A 44 0.14 7.22 12.32
N PRO A 45 0.37 6.64 13.53
CA PRO A 45 1.41 7.09 14.45
C PRO A 45 2.77 7.18 13.75
N SER A 46 3.61 8.14 14.17
CA SER A 46 4.87 8.48 13.49
C SER A 46 5.78 7.27 13.16
N PRO A 47 5.98 6.29 14.06
CA PRO A 47 6.81 5.13 13.76
C PRO A 47 6.24 4.23 12.64
N LEU A 48 4.94 4.35 12.35
CA LEU A 48 4.24 3.51 11.37
C LEU A 48 4.03 4.19 10.01
N ILE A 49 4.51 5.41 9.80
CA ILE A 49 4.36 6.12 8.51
C ILE A 49 5.00 5.32 7.36
N PHE A 50 6.16 4.70 7.59
CA PHE A 50 6.86 3.87 6.61
C PHE A 50 6.64 2.37 6.81
N ASN A 51 5.61 1.94 7.54
CA ASN A 51 5.39 0.54 7.89
C ASN A 51 5.29 -0.38 6.66
N ALA A 52 4.65 0.05 5.57
CA ALA A 52 4.58 -0.72 4.32
C ALA A 52 5.98 -1.03 3.76
N PHE A 53 6.88 -0.05 3.79
CA PHE A 53 8.26 -0.20 3.33
C PHE A 53 9.11 -1.05 4.28
N ASN A 54 8.89 -0.91 5.58
CA ASN A 54 9.65 -1.64 6.60
C ASN A 54 9.25 -3.12 6.67
N ARG A 55 7.96 -3.42 6.50
CA ARG A 55 7.44 -4.80 6.50
C ARG A 55 7.72 -5.53 5.18
N THR A 56 7.77 -4.80 4.07
CA THR A 56 8.06 -5.39 2.76
C THR A 56 9.34 -4.80 2.20
N PRO A 57 10.53 -5.36 2.52
CA PRO A 57 11.82 -4.92 1.99
C PRO A 57 11.83 -4.81 0.48
N PHE A 58 12.58 -3.86 -0.08
CA PHE A 58 12.59 -3.56 -1.52
C PHE A 58 12.85 -4.80 -2.39
N ASP A 59 13.80 -5.64 -1.98
CA ASP A 59 14.17 -6.87 -2.70
C ASP A 59 13.11 -7.98 -2.57
N LYS A 60 12.25 -7.95 -1.55
CA LYS A 60 11.21 -8.94 -1.29
C LYS A 60 9.87 -8.64 -1.97
N VAL A 61 9.67 -7.43 -2.49
CA VAL A 61 8.41 -7.08 -3.17
C VAL A 61 8.15 -8.03 -4.33
N LYS A 62 6.98 -8.65 -4.34
CA LYS A 62 6.40 -9.48 -5.41
C LYS A 62 5.13 -8.87 -5.97
N VAL A 63 4.31 -8.28 -5.09
CA VAL A 63 3.01 -7.71 -5.43
C VAL A 63 2.90 -6.31 -4.84
N VAL A 64 2.25 -5.41 -5.57
CA VAL A 64 1.94 -4.05 -5.10
C VAL A 64 0.43 -3.86 -5.11
N ILE A 65 -0.15 -3.52 -3.97
CA ILE A 65 -1.56 -3.12 -3.86
C ILE A 65 -1.59 -1.65 -3.47
N LEU A 66 -2.26 -0.81 -4.28
CA LEU A 66 -2.31 0.63 -4.06
C LEU A 66 -3.61 1.04 -3.39
N GLY A 67 -3.48 1.67 -2.20
CA GLY A 67 -4.54 2.43 -1.55
C GLY A 67 -4.41 3.93 -1.84
N GLN A 68 -5.39 4.72 -1.41
CA GLN A 68 -5.38 6.17 -1.59
C GLN A 68 -4.72 6.87 -0.40
N ASP A 69 -5.32 6.81 0.76
CA ASP A 69 -4.85 7.42 2.01
C ASP A 69 -5.16 6.49 3.20
N PRO A 70 -4.48 6.70 4.35
CA PRO A 70 -4.74 5.89 5.53
C PRO A 70 -6.19 6.08 6.04
N TYR A 71 -6.70 5.10 6.76
CA TYR A 71 -7.93 5.28 7.51
C TYR A 71 -7.78 6.46 8.49
N HIS A 72 -8.79 7.32 8.55
CA HIS A 72 -8.75 8.55 9.37
C HIS A 72 -9.45 8.41 10.73
N ASN A 73 -10.08 7.26 11.02
CA ASN A 73 -10.68 6.98 12.31
C ASN A 73 -9.65 6.44 13.32
N VAL A 74 -9.96 6.64 14.60
CA VAL A 74 -9.10 6.21 15.72
C VAL A 74 -8.76 4.72 15.62
N GLY A 75 -7.48 4.39 15.77
CA GLY A 75 -7.00 3.01 15.90
C GLY A 75 -6.99 2.19 14.61
N GLN A 76 -7.43 2.71 13.47
CA GLN A 76 -7.52 1.93 12.23
C GLN A 76 -6.21 1.93 11.40
N ALA A 77 -5.55 3.08 11.28
CA ALA A 77 -4.36 3.19 10.44
C ALA A 77 -3.10 2.71 11.16
N HIS A 78 -2.36 1.81 10.52
CA HIS A 78 -1.06 1.33 10.99
C HIS A 78 0.01 1.28 9.86
N GLY A 79 -0.19 2.07 8.82
CA GLY A 79 0.80 2.27 7.74
C GLY A 79 0.76 1.23 6.63
N LEU A 80 -0.26 0.36 6.59
CA LEU A 80 -0.51 -0.61 5.52
C LEU A 80 -1.86 -0.31 4.86
N ALA A 81 -1.89 -0.19 3.53
CA ALA A 81 -3.13 0.03 2.78
C ALA A 81 -4.15 -1.09 3.01
N PHE A 82 -5.43 -0.72 3.18
CA PHE A 82 -6.57 -1.61 3.46
C PHE A 82 -6.54 -2.33 4.81
N SER A 83 -5.41 -2.41 5.49
CA SER A 83 -5.21 -3.15 6.73
C SER A 83 -5.63 -2.34 7.97
N VAL A 84 -6.09 -3.04 8.99
CA VAL A 84 -6.32 -2.50 10.34
C VAL A 84 -5.62 -3.37 11.38
N PRO A 85 -5.23 -2.82 12.55
CA PRO A 85 -4.63 -3.62 13.62
C PRO A 85 -5.56 -4.74 14.11
N THR A 86 -4.96 -5.78 14.69
CA THR A 86 -5.69 -6.85 15.36
C THR A 86 -6.63 -6.28 16.42
N GLY A 87 -7.87 -6.79 16.48
CA GLY A 87 -8.91 -6.31 17.39
C GLY A 87 -9.77 -5.17 16.83
N ILE A 88 -9.39 -4.60 15.69
CA ILE A 88 -10.21 -3.62 14.97
C ILE A 88 -11.04 -4.35 13.92
N GLN A 89 -12.34 -4.05 13.88
CA GLN A 89 -13.23 -4.66 12.90
C GLN A 89 -12.82 -4.29 11.46
N PRO A 90 -12.72 -5.27 10.55
CA PRO A 90 -12.40 -5.01 9.15
C PRO A 90 -13.33 -3.98 8.52
N PRO A 91 -12.83 -2.88 7.93
CA PRO A 91 -13.65 -1.90 7.23
C PRO A 91 -14.34 -2.49 5.99
N PRO A 92 -15.43 -1.88 5.49
CA PRO A 92 -16.25 -2.45 4.42
C PRO A 92 -15.48 -2.82 3.14
N SER A 93 -14.48 -2.04 2.74
CA SER A 93 -13.64 -2.38 1.58
C SER A 93 -12.82 -3.65 1.82
N LEU A 94 -12.26 -3.81 3.02
CA LEU A 94 -11.49 -5.00 3.39
C LEU A 94 -12.40 -6.24 3.49
N GLN A 95 -13.62 -6.08 4.01
CA GLN A 95 -14.62 -7.18 4.00
C GLN A 95 -14.92 -7.65 2.57
N ASN A 96 -15.01 -6.73 1.60
CA ASN A 96 -15.22 -7.09 0.20
C ASN A 96 -13.98 -7.76 -0.42
N ILE A 97 -12.76 -7.35 -0.04
CA ILE A 97 -11.52 -8.04 -0.41
C ILE A 97 -11.55 -9.49 0.10
N PHE A 98 -11.97 -9.72 1.34
CA PHE A 98 -12.08 -11.08 1.91
C PHE A 98 -13.15 -11.92 1.24
N LYS A 99 -14.29 -11.34 0.82
CA LYS A 99 -15.33 -12.04 0.04
C LYS A 99 -14.78 -12.49 -1.32
N GLU A 100 -14.04 -11.61 -2.01
CA GLU A 100 -13.42 -11.97 -3.28
C GLU A 100 -12.35 -13.06 -3.10
N LEU A 101 -11.49 -12.97 -2.07
CA LEU A 101 -10.54 -14.03 -1.71
C LEU A 101 -11.22 -15.38 -1.50
N HIS A 102 -12.33 -15.38 -0.73
CA HIS A 102 -13.11 -16.60 -0.51
C HIS A 102 -13.62 -17.19 -1.82
N THR A 103 -14.16 -16.35 -2.70
CA THR A 103 -14.73 -16.80 -3.99
C THR A 103 -13.63 -17.25 -4.97
N ASP A 104 -12.49 -16.57 -5.01
CA ASP A 104 -11.41 -16.81 -5.97
C ASP A 104 -10.55 -18.02 -5.61
N ILE A 105 -10.17 -18.16 -4.34
CA ILE A 105 -9.20 -19.18 -3.89
C ILE A 105 -9.70 -20.08 -2.75
N GLY A 106 -10.97 -19.98 -2.37
CA GLY A 106 -11.58 -20.84 -1.34
C GLY A 106 -11.14 -20.54 0.11
N MET A 107 -10.43 -19.43 0.33
CA MET A 107 -9.96 -19.06 1.67
C MET A 107 -11.12 -18.77 2.61
N PRO A 108 -11.14 -19.28 3.87
CA PRO A 108 -12.12 -18.87 4.87
C PRO A 108 -12.10 -17.37 5.10
N ILE A 109 -13.28 -16.75 5.26
CA ILE A 109 -13.37 -15.30 5.51
C ILE A 109 -12.78 -14.99 6.89
N PRO A 110 -11.70 -14.17 6.98
CA PRO A 110 -11.06 -13.85 8.24
C PRO A 110 -11.93 -12.98 9.13
N GLN A 111 -11.83 -13.17 10.45
CA GLN A 111 -12.45 -12.30 11.46
C GLN A 111 -11.57 -11.10 11.81
N ASN A 112 -10.30 -11.13 11.43
CA ASN A 112 -9.28 -10.15 11.74
C ASN A 112 -8.86 -9.41 10.45
N GLY A 113 -8.68 -8.09 10.55
CA GLY A 113 -8.31 -7.23 9.41
C GLY A 113 -6.83 -6.90 9.30
N ASN A 114 -5.96 -7.58 10.06
CA ASN A 114 -4.52 -7.32 10.02
C ASN A 114 -3.85 -8.08 8.86
N LEU A 115 -3.35 -7.31 7.88
CA LEU A 115 -2.69 -7.84 6.68
C LEU A 115 -1.15 -7.85 6.79
N GLU A 116 -0.57 -7.71 7.97
CA GLU A 116 0.89 -7.73 8.14
C GLU A 116 1.54 -8.98 7.56
N LYS A 117 0.87 -10.14 7.65
CA LYS A 117 1.35 -11.38 7.04
C LYS A 117 1.45 -11.31 5.52
N TRP A 118 0.55 -10.58 4.86
CA TRP A 118 0.69 -10.33 3.42
C TRP A 118 1.93 -9.50 3.11
N ALA A 119 2.20 -8.47 3.93
CA ALA A 119 3.41 -7.68 3.78
C ALA A 119 4.68 -8.55 3.95
N ASP A 120 4.70 -9.45 4.93
CA ASP A 120 5.78 -10.40 5.16
C ASP A 120 5.96 -11.40 3.99
N GLU A 121 4.88 -11.74 3.27
CA GLU A 121 4.90 -12.57 2.05
C GLU A 121 5.37 -11.81 0.79
N GLY A 122 5.67 -10.52 0.89
CA GLY A 122 6.15 -9.69 -0.22
C GLY A 122 5.07 -8.87 -0.92
N VAL A 123 3.92 -8.64 -0.27
CA VAL A 123 2.87 -7.75 -0.77
C VAL A 123 3.07 -6.35 -0.21
N LEU A 124 3.52 -5.41 -1.04
CA LEU A 124 3.61 -4.00 -0.66
C LEU A 124 2.21 -3.38 -0.61
N LEU A 125 1.69 -3.15 0.59
CA LEU A 125 0.39 -2.51 0.84
C LEU A 125 0.59 -0.99 0.96
N LEU A 126 0.69 -0.30 -0.17
CA LEU A 126 1.11 1.09 -0.25
C LEU A 126 -0.06 2.05 -0.43
N ASN A 127 -0.23 3.02 0.47
CA ASN A 127 -1.09 4.18 0.25
C ASN A 127 -0.34 5.27 -0.55
N ALA A 128 -1.04 5.97 -1.42
CA ALA A 128 -0.48 7.09 -2.17
C ALA A 128 -0.16 8.30 -1.28
N SER A 129 -0.97 8.56 -0.25
CA SER A 129 -0.65 9.46 0.86
C SER A 129 -0.31 8.62 2.09
N LEU A 130 0.84 8.88 2.72
CA LEU A 130 1.27 8.08 3.88
C LEU A 130 0.73 8.59 5.21
N THR A 131 0.10 9.75 5.23
CA THR A 131 -0.51 10.33 6.43
C THR A 131 -1.85 10.98 6.14
N VAL A 132 -2.66 11.13 7.19
CA VAL A 132 -3.97 11.79 7.15
C VAL A 132 -4.25 12.44 8.51
N ARG A 133 -4.98 13.59 8.54
CA ARG A 133 -5.52 14.16 9.79
C ARG A 133 -6.68 13.31 10.29
N ALA A 134 -6.77 13.14 11.60
CA ALA A 134 -7.88 12.44 12.23
C ALA A 134 -9.23 12.99 11.76
N ASN A 135 -10.15 12.09 11.43
CA ASN A 135 -11.53 12.36 11.01
C ASN A 135 -11.71 13.14 9.68
N ILE A 136 -10.63 13.43 8.93
CA ILE A 136 -10.71 14.19 7.67
C ILE A 136 -9.99 13.41 6.57
N ALA A 137 -10.78 12.67 5.77
CA ALA A 137 -10.25 11.95 4.61
C ALA A 137 -9.53 12.88 3.62
N ALA A 138 -8.47 12.37 2.98
CA ALA A 138 -7.66 13.06 1.97
C ALA A 138 -7.05 14.42 2.43
N SER A 139 -7.02 14.71 3.74
CA SER A 139 -6.52 15.98 4.27
C SER A 139 -5.06 16.26 3.92
N HIS A 140 -4.25 15.23 3.69
CA HIS A 140 -2.83 15.34 3.32
C HIS A 140 -2.56 15.00 1.84
N ALA A 141 -3.57 14.97 0.98
CA ALA A 141 -3.42 14.58 -0.43
C ALA A 141 -2.50 15.51 -1.24
N LYS A 142 -2.29 16.75 -0.80
CA LYS A 142 -1.52 17.78 -1.54
C LYS A 142 -0.16 18.13 -0.92
N ILE A 143 0.28 17.43 0.14
CA ILE A 143 1.51 17.81 0.85
C ILE A 143 2.80 17.25 0.23
N GLY A 144 2.70 16.44 -0.84
CA GLY A 144 3.86 15.87 -1.55
C GLY A 144 3.98 14.36 -1.45
N TRP A 145 3.17 13.65 -0.63
CA TRP A 145 3.26 12.20 -0.50
C TRP A 145 3.13 11.44 -1.81
N GLN A 146 2.24 11.90 -2.72
CA GLN A 146 2.06 11.25 -4.01
C GLN A 146 3.33 11.28 -4.87
N GLN A 147 4.11 12.36 -4.82
CA GLN A 147 5.38 12.43 -5.52
C GLN A 147 6.35 11.36 -4.99
N PHE A 148 6.42 11.20 -3.68
CA PHE A 148 7.27 10.20 -3.03
C PHE A 148 6.85 8.76 -3.35
N THR A 149 5.55 8.46 -3.25
CA THR A 149 5.04 7.10 -3.52
C THR A 149 5.06 6.77 -5.01
N ASP A 150 4.87 7.74 -5.90
CA ASP A 150 5.06 7.57 -7.34
C ASP A 150 6.53 7.26 -7.68
N ALA A 151 7.49 7.87 -7.00
CA ALA A 151 8.90 7.52 -7.13
C ALA A 151 9.19 6.08 -6.66
N ALA A 152 8.53 5.62 -5.59
CA ALA A 152 8.64 4.24 -5.14
C ALA A 152 8.11 3.23 -6.19
N ILE A 153 6.96 3.53 -6.81
CA ILE A 153 6.40 2.73 -7.90
C ILE A 153 7.36 2.69 -9.10
N ARG A 154 7.89 3.84 -9.53
CA ARG A 154 8.88 3.92 -10.62
C ARG A 154 10.16 3.16 -10.30
N ALA A 155 10.66 3.25 -9.06
CA ALA A 155 11.86 2.52 -8.64
C ALA A 155 11.66 1.00 -8.71
N LEU A 156 10.51 0.48 -8.27
CA LEU A 156 10.16 -0.93 -8.41
C LEU A 156 10.06 -1.32 -9.89
N SER A 157 9.32 -0.55 -10.67
CA SER A 157 9.12 -0.84 -12.10
C SER A 157 10.42 -0.83 -12.90
N ALA A 158 11.37 0.07 -12.56
CA ALA A 158 12.63 0.16 -13.27
C ALA A 158 13.63 -0.93 -12.86
N LYS A 159 13.70 -1.27 -11.55
CA LYS A 159 14.78 -2.08 -10.98
C LYS A 159 14.41 -3.55 -10.77
N LYS A 160 13.15 -3.92 -10.91
CA LYS A 160 12.68 -5.30 -10.71
C LYS A 160 11.99 -5.82 -11.96
N GLU A 161 11.72 -7.11 -11.99
CA GLU A 161 11.00 -7.80 -13.05
C GLU A 161 9.94 -8.71 -12.45
N HIS A 162 8.92 -9.01 -13.25
CA HIS A 162 7.85 -9.93 -12.90
C HIS A 162 7.08 -9.59 -11.63
N LEU A 163 6.95 -8.29 -11.30
CA LEU A 163 6.04 -7.83 -10.25
C LEU A 163 4.59 -7.88 -10.73
N VAL A 164 3.66 -7.97 -9.78
CA VAL A 164 2.23 -7.84 -10.04
C VAL A 164 1.70 -6.57 -9.38
N PHE A 165 1.07 -5.70 -10.16
CA PHE A 165 0.43 -4.49 -9.65
C PHE A 165 -1.08 -4.67 -9.66
N LEU A 166 -1.71 -4.62 -8.48
CA LEU A 166 -3.15 -4.69 -8.30
C LEU A 166 -3.70 -3.26 -8.15
N LEU A 167 -4.28 -2.74 -9.23
CA LEU A 167 -4.79 -1.37 -9.31
C LEU A 167 -6.31 -1.37 -9.20
N TRP A 168 -6.81 -1.04 -8.01
CA TRP A 168 -8.23 -1.08 -7.67
C TRP A 168 -8.84 0.32 -7.61
N GLY A 169 -9.69 0.64 -8.58
CA GLY A 169 -10.36 1.92 -8.73
C GLY A 169 -9.55 2.95 -9.53
N ASN A 170 -10.21 3.97 -10.02
CA ASN A 170 -9.65 4.96 -10.96
C ASN A 170 -8.39 5.64 -10.43
N TYR A 171 -8.32 5.90 -9.11
CA TYR A 171 -7.16 6.53 -8.51
C TYR A 171 -5.89 5.65 -8.63
N ALA A 172 -6.01 4.35 -8.32
CA ALA A 172 -4.91 3.41 -8.47
C ALA A 172 -4.59 3.16 -9.96
N ILE A 173 -5.61 3.01 -10.82
CA ILE A 173 -5.46 2.79 -12.26
C ILE A 173 -4.70 3.96 -12.91
N ALA A 174 -4.89 5.20 -12.46
CA ALA A 174 -4.13 6.36 -12.97
C ALA A 174 -2.61 6.24 -12.78
N LYS A 175 -2.14 5.36 -11.88
CA LYS A 175 -0.71 5.08 -11.66
C LYS A 175 -0.12 4.07 -12.67
N GLU A 176 -0.94 3.48 -13.53
CA GLU A 176 -0.50 2.53 -14.56
C GLU A 176 0.63 3.11 -15.45
N SER A 177 0.58 4.41 -15.77
CA SER A 177 1.60 5.08 -16.58
C SER A 177 3.01 5.13 -15.95
N LEU A 178 3.13 4.78 -14.67
CA LEU A 178 4.41 4.69 -13.95
C LEU A 178 5.06 3.30 -14.08
N ILE A 179 4.36 2.33 -14.67
CA ILE A 179 4.71 0.91 -14.64
C ILE A 179 5.05 0.43 -16.04
N ASP A 180 6.18 -0.25 -16.19
CA ASP A 180 6.60 -0.88 -17.44
C ASP A 180 5.83 -2.18 -17.70
N HIS A 181 4.90 -2.13 -18.64
CA HIS A 181 4.05 -3.27 -19.03
C HIS A 181 4.84 -4.45 -19.65
N SER A 182 6.04 -4.21 -20.15
CA SER A 182 6.87 -5.27 -20.73
C SER A 182 7.52 -6.15 -19.66
N LYS A 183 7.61 -5.66 -18.42
CA LYS A 183 8.27 -6.33 -17.30
C LYS A 183 7.31 -6.87 -16.24
N HIS A 184 6.12 -6.31 -16.14
CA HIS A 184 5.23 -6.50 -14.99
C HIS A 184 3.81 -6.86 -15.42
N LEU A 185 3.11 -7.64 -14.59
CA LEU A 185 1.67 -7.85 -14.73
C LEU A 185 0.90 -6.73 -14.05
N ILE A 186 -0.06 -6.14 -14.77
CA ILE A 186 -0.97 -5.14 -14.21
C ILE A 186 -2.39 -5.68 -14.28
N LEU A 187 -3.02 -5.84 -13.11
CA LEU A 187 -4.41 -6.26 -12.97
C LEU A 187 -5.26 -5.10 -12.49
N LYS A 188 -6.28 -4.74 -13.26
CA LYS A 188 -7.13 -3.56 -13.01
C LYS A 188 -8.58 -3.97 -12.79
N THR A 189 -9.22 -3.34 -11.79
CA THR A 189 -10.66 -3.45 -11.57
C THR A 189 -11.17 -2.23 -10.81
N VAL A 190 -12.48 -2.16 -10.58
CA VAL A 190 -13.09 -1.13 -9.74
C VAL A 190 -12.63 -1.25 -8.28
N HIS A 191 -12.83 -0.19 -7.48
CA HIS A 191 -12.45 -0.18 -6.07
C HIS A 191 -13.30 -1.17 -5.25
N PRO A 192 -12.75 -1.87 -4.23
CA PRO A 192 -13.49 -2.82 -3.38
C PRO A 192 -14.53 -2.19 -2.44
N SER A 193 -14.74 -0.86 -2.48
CA SER A 193 -15.75 -0.22 -1.65
C SER A 193 -17.17 -0.74 -1.95
N PRO A 194 -18.09 -0.71 -0.98
CA PRO A 194 -19.49 -1.07 -1.20
C PRO A 194 -20.15 -0.32 -2.36
N LEU A 195 -19.68 0.90 -2.66
CA LEU A 195 -20.20 1.73 -3.75
C LEU A 195 -19.85 1.20 -5.15
N SER A 196 -18.88 0.30 -5.28
CA SER A 196 -18.35 -0.12 -6.58
C SER A 196 -18.09 -1.61 -6.71
N ALA A 197 -17.92 -2.35 -5.62
CA ALA A 197 -17.46 -3.74 -5.64
C ALA A 197 -18.32 -4.67 -6.54
N SER A 198 -19.65 -4.48 -6.54
CA SER A 198 -20.57 -5.24 -7.40
C SER A 198 -20.43 -4.95 -8.91
N ARG A 199 -19.71 -3.88 -9.28
CA ARG A 199 -19.53 -3.48 -10.67
C ARG A 199 -18.27 -4.03 -11.32
N GLY A 200 -17.65 -5.08 -10.72
CA GLY A 200 -16.52 -5.77 -11.32
C GLY A 200 -15.36 -6.11 -10.37
N PHE A 201 -15.40 -5.73 -9.08
CA PHE A 201 -14.41 -6.20 -8.12
C PHE A 201 -14.67 -7.68 -7.78
N PHE A 202 -15.92 -8.03 -7.49
CA PHE A 202 -16.29 -9.43 -7.31
C PHE A 202 -16.19 -10.19 -8.63
N GLY A 203 -15.46 -11.31 -8.59
CA GLY A 203 -15.15 -12.13 -9.76
C GLY A 203 -13.94 -11.66 -10.57
N CYS A 204 -13.18 -10.65 -10.12
CA CYS A 204 -11.98 -10.20 -10.82
C CYS A 204 -10.83 -11.23 -10.80
N ARG A 205 -10.82 -12.12 -9.80
CA ARG A 205 -9.86 -13.22 -9.65
C ARG A 205 -8.40 -12.76 -9.61
N HIS A 206 -8.16 -11.61 -9.00
CA HIS A 206 -6.81 -11.03 -8.96
C HIS A 206 -5.83 -11.85 -8.11
N PHE A 207 -6.30 -12.58 -7.11
CA PHE A 207 -5.43 -13.36 -6.21
C PHE A 207 -4.91 -14.63 -6.88
N SER A 208 -5.79 -15.40 -7.53
CA SER A 208 -5.40 -16.58 -8.29
C SER A 208 -4.54 -16.22 -9.50
N LYS A 209 -4.91 -15.19 -10.28
CA LYS A 209 -4.13 -14.68 -11.42
C LYS A 209 -2.74 -14.19 -11.00
N THR A 210 -2.63 -13.55 -9.83
CA THR A 210 -1.33 -13.14 -9.28
C THR A 210 -0.43 -14.34 -9.05
N ASN A 211 -0.94 -15.36 -8.36
CA ASN A 211 -0.16 -16.55 -8.05
C ASN A 211 0.20 -17.34 -9.29
N GLU A 212 -0.72 -17.47 -10.25
CA GLU A 212 -0.43 -18.09 -11.55
C GLU A 212 0.72 -17.38 -12.27
N TYR A 213 0.69 -16.04 -12.35
CA TYR A 213 1.77 -15.27 -12.97
C TYR A 213 3.11 -15.43 -12.25
N LEU A 214 3.12 -15.36 -10.92
CA LEU A 214 4.35 -15.53 -10.14
C LEU A 214 4.96 -16.92 -10.36
N ILE A 215 4.15 -17.98 -10.30
CA ILE A 215 4.60 -19.37 -10.54
C ILE A 215 5.17 -19.53 -11.96
N ASN A 216 4.50 -18.99 -12.96
CA ASN A 216 4.95 -19.08 -14.36
C ASN A 216 6.28 -18.35 -14.60
N ASN A 217 6.66 -17.43 -13.73
CA ASN A 217 7.95 -16.73 -13.75
C ASN A 217 8.96 -17.25 -12.70
N GLY A 218 8.71 -18.43 -12.12
CA GLY A 218 9.63 -19.06 -11.16
C GLY A 218 9.68 -18.38 -9.78
N ILE A 219 8.68 -17.55 -9.46
CA ILE A 219 8.58 -16.82 -8.19
C ILE A 219 7.60 -17.54 -7.26
N ALA A 220 7.96 -17.73 -5.99
CA ALA A 220 7.07 -18.33 -5.01
C ALA A 220 5.76 -17.56 -4.90
N PRO A 221 4.59 -18.25 -4.95
CA PRO A 221 3.29 -17.60 -4.82
C PRO A 221 3.14 -16.91 -3.47
N VAL A 222 2.18 -15.99 -3.38
CA VAL A 222 1.76 -15.37 -2.12
C VAL A 222 0.83 -16.32 -1.39
N LYS A 223 1.06 -16.52 -0.10
CA LYS A 223 0.15 -17.21 0.80
C LYS A 223 -0.91 -16.21 1.29
N TRP A 224 -2.02 -16.15 0.59
CA TRP A 224 -3.10 -15.20 0.90
C TRP A 224 -3.90 -15.56 2.16
N ASP A 225 -3.79 -16.82 2.62
CA ASP A 225 -4.53 -17.39 3.75
C ASP A 225 -3.89 -17.13 5.13
N VAL A 226 -2.76 -16.43 5.19
CA VAL A 226 -2.04 -16.13 6.45
C VAL A 226 -2.56 -14.86 7.14
N ILE A 227 -3.85 -14.73 7.30
CA ILE A 227 -4.45 -13.65 8.11
C ILE A 227 -4.74 -14.20 9.50
N VAL A 228 -4.06 -13.64 10.49
CA VAL A 228 -4.11 -14.10 11.88
C VAL A 228 -5.23 -13.42 12.66
#